data_a549fb0a8d97efb0114597bd4a6d62c0
#
_entry.id   a549fb0a8d97efb0114597bd4a6d62c0
#
_cell.length_a   1.000
_cell.length_b   1.000
_cell.length_c   1.000
_cell.angle_alpha   90.00
_cell.angle_beta   90.00
_cell.angle_gamma   90.00
#
_symmetry.space_group_name_H-M   'P 1'
#
loop_
_entity.id
_entity.type
_entity.pdbx_description
1 polymer ?
#
loop_
_entity_poly.entity_id
_entity_poly.type
_entity_poly.pdbx_seq_one_letter_code
_entity_poly.pdbx_strand_id
1 'polypeptide(L)'
;MGKRRRAVERRQNRPAVIGGMIAVVVGGAGFGLYALYGGGAADAASSSAAHHKDVKTGPLSATEVQTTARTFLASWQQGKATSAAAVTDDAAACVRLLTGYGKDAHIKDVTLTEGTRTGDKVPFSVKATVSYKGVSKPLSYDSSFTVVRRKSDGKPLVNWHASVVQPDMKDGDTLVTGESGTPPIKALDRDGGEITTAKYPSLGSVLDGLREKFGKTAGGKAGVELRVVRGKASEKAGASDKTLVELSKGTPGTVKTTLSPTLQAAAEKQVTTQKNASVVMMRPSTGEILAVANSSHGFNVAFQGSLAPGSTMKIVTSTMLFEKNLITPDASHPCPKTYKLAGWTFHNDDNSEIKQGSFKLSFGASCNNAFIDFAPKLSNSDLTTEAQQVYGLGMNNWAIGVPTFDGSVPVQSGAQMGASLIGQGGVRMNPLNMASVSSTVSAGSFHQPYLVSPSVDNRTIAKASRTMSSKTQSELKDVMSYTAAYGTAAKAMSGLSSSCGAKTGSAEVDGQKKPNGWFTAYCGDLAAAGVVQAGGHGGDTAGPIVAALLKLGASL
;
A
#
# COMPACT_ATOMS: atom_id res chain seq x y z
N MET A 1 -59.25 29.85 -25.96
CA MET A 1 -59.89 28.61 -25.53
C MET A 1 -58.89 27.73 -24.84
N GLY A 2 -59.01 27.60 -23.54
CA GLY A 2 -58.08 26.92 -22.69
C GLY A 2 -58.25 25.43 -22.59
N LYS A 3 -57.21 24.74 -22.18
CA LYS A 3 -57.32 23.52 -21.36
C LYS A 3 -56.09 23.39 -20.45
N ARG A 4 -56.30 23.61 -19.19
CA ARG A 4 -55.40 23.23 -18.09
C ARG A 4 -55.21 21.72 -18.04
N ARG A 5 -54.00 21.21 -17.95
CA ARG A 5 -53.73 19.84 -17.49
C ARG A 5 -53.00 19.92 -16.14
N ARG A 6 -53.60 19.28 -15.15
CA ARG A 6 -53.14 19.15 -13.76
C ARG A 6 -51.87 18.26 -13.72
N ALA A 7 -50.88 18.71 -12.99
CA ALA A 7 -49.75 17.86 -12.57
C ALA A 7 -50.22 16.97 -11.40
N VAL A 8 -49.92 15.68 -11.51
CA VAL A 8 -50.17 14.69 -10.45
C VAL A 8 -48.86 14.57 -9.68
N GLU A 9 -48.86 15.03 -8.44
CA GLU A 9 -47.77 14.78 -7.47
C GLU A 9 -47.74 13.29 -7.12
N ARG A 10 -46.65 12.60 -7.47
CA ARG A 10 -46.32 11.30 -6.89
C ARG A 10 -45.56 11.53 -5.61
N ARG A 11 -46.23 11.31 -4.48
CA ARG A 11 -45.62 11.16 -3.15
C ARG A 11 -44.70 9.91 -3.21
N GLN A 12 -43.40 10.13 -3.08
CA GLN A 12 -42.46 9.08 -2.74
C GLN A 12 -42.45 8.87 -1.24
N ASN A 13 -42.95 7.73 -0.78
CA ASN A 13 -42.83 7.25 0.58
C ASN A 13 -41.36 6.94 0.88
N ARG A 14 -40.73 7.71 1.74
CA ARG A 14 -39.46 7.39 2.40
C ARG A 14 -39.79 6.53 3.62
N PRO A 15 -39.16 5.34 3.81
CA PRO A 15 -39.24 4.66 5.09
C PRO A 15 -38.45 5.44 6.14
N ALA A 16 -39.06 5.79 7.23
CA ALA A 16 -38.45 6.35 8.42
C ALA A 16 -37.58 5.24 9.05
N VAL A 17 -36.26 5.44 9.10
CA VAL A 17 -35.36 4.63 9.93
C VAL A 17 -35.52 5.15 11.37
N ILE A 18 -36.21 4.39 12.19
CA ILE A 18 -36.28 4.58 13.63
C ILE A 18 -34.95 4.15 14.20
N GLY A 19 -34.08 5.10 14.53
CA GLY A 19 -32.86 4.89 15.30
C GLY A 19 -33.20 4.52 16.74
N GLY A 20 -33.18 3.24 17.06
CA GLY A 20 -33.25 2.77 18.44
C GLY A 20 -31.92 3.06 19.13
N MET A 21 -31.91 4.05 20.05
CA MET A 21 -30.86 4.19 21.04
C MET A 21 -30.99 3.02 22.02
N ILE A 22 -30.08 2.06 21.93
CA ILE A 22 -29.87 1.08 23.00
C ILE A 22 -28.93 1.72 24.01
N ALA A 23 -29.51 2.23 25.09
CA ALA A 23 -28.78 2.60 26.29
C ALA A 23 -28.30 1.31 26.97
N VAL A 24 -27.02 0.98 26.84
CA VAL A 24 -26.39 -0.08 27.63
C VAL A 24 -26.15 0.50 29.03
N VAL A 25 -27.05 0.16 29.95
CA VAL A 25 -26.83 0.34 31.38
C VAL A 25 -25.80 -0.68 31.82
N VAL A 26 -24.55 -0.26 32.02
CA VAL A 26 -23.55 -1.06 32.70
C VAL A 26 -23.89 -1.07 34.19
N GLY A 27 -24.60 -2.11 34.61
CA GLY A 27 -24.82 -2.42 36.01
C GLY A 27 -23.52 -2.82 36.68
N GLY A 28 -22.98 -1.96 37.52
CA GLY A 28 -21.90 -2.30 38.42
C GLY A 28 -22.39 -3.30 39.46
N ALA A 29 -21.92 -4.54 39.38
CA ALA A 29 -22.07 -5.52 40.46
C ALA A 29 -21.08 -5.16 41.56
N GLY A 30 -21.59 -4.53 42.62
CA GLY A 30 -20.85 -4.22 43.81
C GLY A 30 -20.45 -5.47 44.58
N PHE A 31 -19.24 -5.46 45.10
CA PHE A 31 -18.81 -6.36 46.15
C PHE A 31 -19.55 -5.96 47.45
N GLY A 32 -20.48 -6.84 47.83
CA GLY A 32 -21.22 -6.72 49.10
C GLY A 32 -20.38 -7.04 50.31
N LEU A 33 -20.45 -6.16 51.23
CA LEU A 33 -19.95 -6.17 52.60
C LEU A 33 -20.30 -7.42 53.39
N TYR A 34 -19.34 -7.84 54.21
CA TYR A 34 -19.61 -8.44 55.50
C TYR A 34 -19.07 -7.49 56.59
N ALA A 35 -19.93 -6.81 57.29
CA ALA A 35 -19.69 -6.31 58.63
C ALA A 35 -21.01 -6.06 59.31
N LEU A 36 -21.42 -6.93 60.22
CA LEU A 36 -22.47 -6.74 61.19
C LEU A 36 -21.87 -6.81 62.58
N TYR A 37 -22.31 -5.88 63.43
CA TYR A 37 -22.26 -5.77 64.89
C TYR A 37 -21.15 -4.99 65.56
N GLY A 38 -21.63 -3.94 66.28
CA GLY A 38 -20.98 -3.37 67.44
C GLY A 38 -21.22 -1.85 67.56
N GLY A 39 -22.21 -1.45 68.32
CA GLY A 39 -22.60 -0.06 68.56
C GLY A 39 -21.62 0.74 69.44
N GLY A 40 -21.77 2.05 69.40
CA GLY A 40 -21.16 3.01 70.35
C GLY A 40 -21.05 4.40 69.72
N ALA A 41 -21.90 5.33 70.19
CA ALA A 41 -21.85 6.73 69.85
C ALA A 41 -20.67 7.43 70.48
N ALA A 42 -20.02 8.33 69.77
CA ALA A 42 -19.48 9.59 70.30
C ALA A 42 -18.87 10.43 69.17
N ASP A 43 -19.14 11.72 69.22
CA ASP A 43 -18.70 12.81 68.34
C ASP A 43 -17.19 12.86 68.10
N ALA A 44 -16.79 13.14 66.87
CA ALA A 44 -15.74 14.07 66.57
C ALA A 44 -15.65 14.34 65.06
N ALA A 45 -15.75 15.60 64.71
CA ALA A 45 -15.40 16.12 63.41
C ALA A 45 -13.92 15.83 63.08
N SER A 46 -13.67 15.14 61.97
CA SER A 46 -12.32 15.19 61.36
C SER A 46 -12.43 15.06 59.83
N SER A 47 -11.85 16.02 59.20
CA SER A 47 -11.61 16.19 57.81
C SER A 47 -11.30 14.88 57.05
N SER A 48 -12.16 14.53 56.11
CA SER A 48 -11.84 13.51 55.10
C SER A 48 -10.76 14.05 54.13
N ALA A 49 -9.51 13.82 54.45
CA ALA A 49 -8.44 13.91 53.49
C ALA A 49 -8.68 12.77 52.45
N ALA A 50 -9.20 13.12 51.31
CA ALA A 50 -9.18 12.25 50.16
C ALA A 50 -7.69 11.94 49.84
N HIS A 51 -7.28 10.71 50.11
CA HIS A 51 -5.99 10.22 49.62
C HIS A 51 -6.01 10.23 48.12
N HIS A 52 -5.59 11.32 47.49
CA HIS A 52 -5.14 11.29 46.10
C HIS A 52 -3.96 10.31 46.08
N LYS A 53 -4.19 9.07 45.63
CA LYS A 53 -3.08 8.22 45.23
C LYS A 53 -2.35 8.96 44.11
N ASP A 54 -1.14 9.42 44.38
CA ASP A 54 -0.31 10.02 43.34
C ASP A 54 -0.15 9.04 42.20
N VAL A 55 -0.70 9.40 41.03
CA VAL A 55 -0.59 8.57 39.83
C VAL A 55 0.87 8.58 39.39
N LYS A 56 1.51 7.42 39.40
CA LYS A 56 2.90 7.28 38.97
C LYS A 56 3.05 7.78 37.53
N THR A 57 3.91 8.78 37.35
CA THR A 57 4.24 9.37 36.04
C THR A 57 5.71 9.11 35.70
N GLY A 58 6.11 9.40 34.45
CA GLY A 58 7.48 9.23 33.97
C GLY A 58 7.75 7.89 33.28
N PRO A 59 9.02 7.63 32.88
CA PRO A 59 9.41 6.42 32.18
C PRO A 59 9.22 5.17 33.04
N LEU A 60 9.03 4.03 32.36
CA LEU A 60 8.95 2.73 33.03
C LEU A 60 10.33 2.30 33.57
N SER A 61 10.34 1.70 34.77
CA SER A 61 11.53 1.02 35.23
C SER A 61 11.71 -0.35 34.57
N ALA A 62 12.94 -0.84 34.52
CA ALA A 62 13.23 -2.17 33.98
C ALA A 62 12.44 -3.29 34.68
N THR A 63 12.21 -3.15 36.00
CA THR A 63 11.42 -4.09 36.79
C THR A 63 9.92 -4.07 36.40
N GLU A 64 9.35 -2.88 36.17
CA GLU A 64 7.96 -2.74 35.73
C GLU A 64 7.74 -3.40 34.37
N VAL A 65 8.63 -3.14 33.41
CA VAL A 65 8.59 -3.78 32.08
C VAL A 65 8.69 -5.30 32.21
N GLN A 66 9.65 -5.80 33.00
CA GLN A 66 9.86 -7.23 33.15
C GLN A 66 8.71 -7.94 33.85
N THR A 67 8.15 -7.35 34.90
CA THR A 67 7.01 -7.94 35.62
C THR A 67 5.78 -8.02 34.72
N THR A 68 5.49 -6.94 33.99
CA THR A 68 4.37 -6.89 33.04
C THR A 68 4.55 -7.92 31.94
N ALA A 69 5.73 -7.98 31.35
CA ALA A 69 6.07 -8.92 30.28
C ALA A 69 5.90 -10.39 30.74
N ARG A 70 6.48 -10.74 31.89
CA ARG A 70 6.35 -12.11 32.44
C ARG A 70 4.90 -12.47 32.76
N THR A 71 4.14 -11.57 33.36
CA THR A 71 2.73 -11.79 33.68
C THR A 71 1.93 -12.05 32.40
N PHE A 72 2.15 -11.24 31.37
CA PHE A 72 1.48 -11.39 30.07
C PHE A 72 1.83 -12.74 29.41
N LEU A 73 3.12 -13.00 29.20
CA LEU A 73 3.60 -14.20 28.50
C LEU A 73 3.22 -15.47 29.26
N ALA A 74 3.41 -15.52 30.59
CA ALA A 74 3.06 -16.70 31.39
C ALA A 74 1.55 -16.97 31.38
N SER A 75 0.72 -15.94 31.44
CA SER A 75 -0.75 -16.08 31.37
C SER A 75 -1.20 -16.57 30.00
N TRP A 76 -0.64 -16.05 28.92
CA TRP A 76 -0.92 -16.52 27.57
C TRP A 76 -0.47 -17.98 27.39
N GLN A 77 0.75 -18.32 27.76
CA GLN A 77 1.26 -19.72 27.67
C GLN A 77 0.37 -20.72 28.43
N GLN A 78 -0.21 -20.30 29.55
CA GLN A 78 -1.15 -21.11 30.34
C GLN A 78 -2.59 -21.13 29.77
N GLY A 79 -2.85 -20.46 28.66
CA GLY A 79 -4.20 -20.36 28.08
C GLY A 79 -5.16 -19.48 28.90
N LYS A 80 -4.66 -18.68 29.85
CA LYS A 80 -5.45 -17.80 30.72
C LYS A 80 -5.66 -16.43 30.05
N ALA A 81 -6.46 -16.40 28.99
CA ALA A 81 -6.68 -15.20 28.17
C ALA A 81 -7.09 -13.96 28.99
N THR A 82 -8.01 -14.12 29.98
CA THR A 82 -8.44 -13.02 30.85
C THR A 82 -7.32 -12.48 31.72
N SER A 83 -6.45 -13.34 32.24
CA SER A 83 -5.30 -12.93 33.07
C SER A 83 -4.24 -12.21 32.22
N ALA A 84 -3.98 -12.67 31.00
CA ALA A 84 -3.08 -12.00 30.07
C ALA A 84 -3.65 -10.60 29.71
N ALA A 85 -4.93 -10.52 29.41
CA ALA A 85 -5.60 -9.28 29.04
C ALA A 85 -5.62 -8.22 30.18
N ALA A 86 -5.63 -8.65 31.43
CA ALA A 86 -5.64 -7.73 32.58
C ALA A 86 -4.39 -6.82 32.65
N VAL A 87 -3.31 -7.17 31.97
CA VAL A 87 -2.08 -6.39 31.88
C VAL A 87 -1.86 -5.77 30.47
N THR A 88 -2.93 -5.60 29.70
CA THR A 88 -2.92 -4.92 28.39
C THR A 88 -3.78 -3.65 28.42
N ASP A 89 -3.54 -2.72 27.51
CA ASP A 89 -4.33 -1.49 27.36
C ASP A 89 -5.62 -1.68 26.56
N ASP A 90 -5.78 -2.80 25.81
CA ASP A 90 -7.04 -3.26 25.23
C ASP A 90 -7.35 -4.70 25.64
N ALA A 91 -7.87 -4.84 26.86
CA ALA A 91 -8.22 -6.14 27.45
C ALA A 91 -9.28 -6.89 26.64
N ALA A 92 -10.24 -6.19 26.04
CA ALA A 92 -11.32 -6.81 25.29
C ALA A 92 -10.82 -7.45 23.98
N ALA A 93 -9.98 -6.75 23.23
CA ALA A 93 -9.37 -7.28 22.01
C ALA A 93 -8.41 -8.44 22.33
N CYS A 94 -7.62 -8.30 23.40
CA CYS A 94 -6.71 -9.35 23.86
C CYS A 94 -7.45 -10.66 24.22
N VAL A 95 -8.52 -10.60 25.04
CA VAL A 95 -9.33 -11.78 25.42
C VAL A 95 -9.88 -12.46 24.17
N ARG A 96 -10.48 -11.69 23.26
CA ARG A 96 -11.05 -12.27 22.04
C ARG A 96 -9.99 -13.03 21.23
N LEU A 97 -8.85 -12.39 20.99
CA LEU A 97 -7.81 -12.98 20.12
C LEU A 97 -7.14 -14.18 20.79
N LEU A 98 -6.78 -14.12 22.08
CA LEU A 98 -6.16 -15.24 22.79
C LEU A 98 -7.12 -16.41 23.01
N THR A 99 -8.42 -16.15 23.16
CA THR A 99 -9.45 -17.20 23.19
C THR A 99 -9.55 -17.89 21.82
N GLY A 100 -9.62 -17.09 20.74
CA GLY A 100 -9.63 -17.58 19.36
C GLY A 100 -8.36 -18.34 18.99
N TYR A 101 -7.20 -17.95 19.54
CA TYR A 101 -5.91 -18.61 19.33
C TYR A 101 -5.96 -20.11 19.70
N GLY A 102 -6.59 -20.47 20.83
CA GLY A 102 -6.79 -21.86 21.20
C GLY A 102 -8.00 -22.52 20.55
N LYS A 103 -9.15 -21.80 20.50
CA LYS A 103 -10.44 -22.36 20.11
C LYS A 103 -10.65 -22.42 18.60
N ASP A 104 -10.39 -21.32 17.90
CA ASP A 104 -10.70 -21.17 16.47
C ASP A 104 -9.48 -21.50 15.60
N ALA A 105 -8.28 -21.16 16.07
CA ALA A 105 -7.02 -21.50 15.40
C ALA A 105 -6.49 -22.90 15.77
N HIS A 106 -7.09 -23.58 16.76
CA HIS A 106 -6.69 -24.92 17.21
C HIS A 106 -5.20 -25.02 17.57
N ILE A 107 -4.64 -23.95 18.15
CA ILE A 107 -3.24 -23.88 18.58
C ILE A 107 -3.14 -24.32 20.04
N LYS A 108 -2.24 -25.25 20.32
CA LYS A 108 -1.99 -25.83 21.66
C LYS A 108 -0.50 -25.98 21.93
N ASP A 109 -0.14 -26.44 23.12
CA ASP A 109 1.23 -26.70 23.57
C ASP A 109 2.14 -25.45 23.36
N VAL A 110 1.60 -24.27 23.74
CA VAL A 110 2.26 -22.99 23.54
C VAL A 110 3.44 -22.82 24.49
N THR A 111 4.61 -22.55 23.94
CA THR A 111 5.82 -22.17 24.68
C THR A 111 6.26 -20.80 24.21
N LEU A 112 6.38 -19.86 25.16
CA LEU A 112 6.82 -18.48 24.91
C LEU A 112 8.17 -18.26 25.57
N THR A 113 9.16 -17.83 24.79
CA THR A 113 10.51 -17.54 25.30
C THR A 113 10.83 -16.07 25.08
N GLU A 114 10.99 -15.34 26.20
CA GLU A 114 11.41 -13.93 26.18
C GLU A 114 12.82 -13.80 25.63
N GLY A 115 13.02 -12.88 24.70
CA GLY A 115 14.32 -12.50 24.14
C GLY A 115 14.95 -11.30 24.87
N THR A 116 16.09 -10.85 24.39
CA THR A 116 16.81 -9.69 24.98
C THR A 116 16.02 -8.41 24.73
N ARG A 117 15.60 -7.73 25.79
CA ARG A 117 14.84 -6.47 25.73
C ARG A 117 15.71 -5.29 25.32
N THR A 118 15.06 -4.33 24.66
CA THR A 118 15.65 -3.03 24.37
C THR A 118 14.69 -1.94 24.84
N GLY A 119 15.00 -1.32 25.98
CA GLY A 119 14.09 -0.37 26.64
C GLY A 119 12.75 -1.03 27.00
N ASP A 120 11.67 -0.45 26.51
CA ASP A 120 10.29 -0.91 26.77
C ASP A 120 9.83 -1.99 25.78
N LYS A 121 10.61 -2.29 24.75
CA LYS A 121 10.31 -3.31 23.75
C LYS A 121 10.79 -4.67 24.21
N VAL A 122 9.87 -5.65 24.19
CA VAL A 122 10.06 -7.05 24.61
C VAL A 122 9.89 -7.95 23.41
N PRO A 123 10.98 -8.44 22.79
CA PRO A 123 10.89 -9.50 21.78
C PRO A 123 10.70 -10.85 22.47
N PHE A 124 10.02 -11.76 21.78
CA PHE A 124 9.85 -13.14 22.24
C PHE A 124 9.63 -14.08 21.06
N SER A 125 9.94 -15.36 21.26
CA SER A 125 9.65 -16.41 20.30
C SER A 125 8.47 -17.27 20.77
N VAL A 126 7.70 -17.74 19.81
CA VAL A 126 6.55 -18.63 20.00
C VAL A 126 6.87 -19.98 19.38
N LYS A 127 6.67 -21.05 20.14
CA LYS A 127 6.61 -22.43 19.66
C LYS A 127 5.31 -23.04 20.11
N ALA A 128 4.57 -23.65 19.18
CA ALA A 128 3.24 -24.22 19.45
C ALA A 128 2.93 -25.36 18.47
N THR A 129 1.83 -26.03 18.68
CA THR A 129 1.30 -27.07 17.80
C THR A 129 -0.08 -26.66 17.29
N VAL A 130 -0.28 -26.65 15.97
CA VAL A 130 -1.62 -26.56 15.37
C VAL A 130 -2.17 -27.98 15.19
N SER A 131 -3.37 -28.26 15.72
CA SER A 131 -3.93 -29.59 15.67
C SER A 131 -5.41 -29.55 15.28
N TYR A 132 -5.76 -30.15 14.15
CA TYR A 132 -7.13 -30.14 13.60
C TYR A 132 -7.47 -31.46 12.95
N LYS A 133 -8.63 -32.07 13.33
CA LYS A 133 -9.13 -33.37 12.81
C LYS A 133 -8.07 -34.47 12.76
N GLY A 134 -7.24 -34.56 13.81
CA GLY A 134 -6.22 -35.63 13.94
C GLY A 134 -4.89 -35.33 13.24
N VAL A 135 -4.77 -34.22 12.50
CA VAL A 135 -3.51 -33.78 11.90
C VAL A 135 -2.89 -32.69 12.76
N SER A 136 -1.59 -32.78 13.01
CA SER A 136 -0.84 -31.79 13.81
C SER A 136 0.41 -31.36 13.08
N LYS A 137 0.72 -30.04 13.16
CA LYS A 137 1.92 -29.43 12.61
C LYS A 137 2.52 -28.43 13.60
N PRO A 138 3.86 -28.28 13.63
CA PRO A 138 4.49 -27.26 14.45
C PRO A 138 4.22 -25.85 13.88
N LEU A 139 4.09 -24.89 14.79
CA LEU A 139 4.04 -23.45 14.51
C LEU A 139 5.15 -22.78 15.29
N SER A 140 6.00 -21.99 14.63
CA SER A 140 7.00 -21.18 15.31
C SER A 140 7.17 -19.84 14.59
N TYR A 141 7.30 -18.76 15.37
CA TYR A 141 7.54 -17.41 14.87
C TYR A 141 8.09 -16.53 15.98
N ASP A 142 8.69 -15.40 15.59
CA ASP A 142 9.11 -14.37 16.51
C ASP A 142 8.11 -13.22 16.51
N SER A 143 7.91 -12.60 17.68
CA SER A 143 7.06 -11.43 17.85
C SER A 143 7.64 -10.47 18.87
N SER A 144 6.99 -9.36 19.09
CA SER A 144 7.37 -8.39 20.12
C SER A 144 6.19 -7.52 20.52
N PHE A 145 6.26 -6.98 21.72
CA PHE A 145 5.36 -5.92 22.19
C PHE A 145 6.14 -4.82 22.90
N THR A 146 5.49 -3.70 23.12
CA THR A 146 6.03 -2.60 23.94
C THR A 146 5.19 -2.47 25.21
N VAL A 147 5.85 -2.21 26.35
CA VAL A 147 5.15 -1.89 27.59
C VAL A 147 5.03 -0.37 27.68
N VAL A 148 3.83 0.11 28.01
CA VAL A 148 3.51 1.54 28.11
C VAL A 148 2.92 1.86 29.48
N ARG A 149 3.08 3.10 29.97
CA ARG A 149 2.45 3.56 31.20
C ARG A 149 1.08 4.16 30.91
N ARG A 150 0.02 3.60 31.51
CA ARG A 150 -1.33 4.14 31.39
C ARG A 150 -1.44 5.49 32.14
N LYS A 151 -1.87 6.51 31.41
CA LYS A 151 -1.93 7.89 31.96
C LYS A 151 -2.94 8.05 33.11
N SER A 152 -4.01 7.25 33.12
CA SER A 152 -5.11 7.39 34.10
C SER A 152 -4.78 6.91 35.51
N ASP A 153 -3.92 5.89 35.67
CA ASP A 153 -3.60 5.27 36.96
C ASP A 153 -2.12 4.91 37.12
N GLY A 154 -1.27 5.25 36.15
CA GLY A 154 0.16 5.02 36.17
C GLY A 154 0.59 3.55 36.03
N LYS A 155 -0.29 2.63 35.70
CA LYS A 155 0.02 1.20 35.58
C LYS A 155 0.81 0.90 34.31
N PRO A 156 1.83 0.01 34.40
CA PRO A 156 2.49 -0.54 33.22
C PRO A 156 1.59 -1.58 32.55
N LEU A 157 1.38 -1.44 31.23
CA LEU A 157 0.53 -2.32 30.43
C LEU A 157 1.24 -2.65 29.10
N VAL A 158 0.94 -3.81 28.54
CA VAL A 158 1.29 -4.15 27.15
C VAL A 158 0.49 -3.25 26.22
N ASN A 159 1.15 -2.52 25.34
CA ASN A 159 0.52 -1.80 24.24
C ASN A 159 0.00 -2.84 23.24
N TRP A 160 -1.31 -3.06 23.28
CA TRP A 160 -1.94 -4.17 22.58
C TRP A 160 -2.18 -3.87 21.11
N HIS A 161 -1.74 -4.80 20.27
CA HIS A 161 -2.10 -4.90 18.86
C HIS A 161 -2.20 -6.38 18.50
N ALA A 162 -3.00 -6.73 17.51
CA ALA A 162 -3.12 -8.11 17.04
C ALA A 162 -1.76 -8.69 16.58
N SER A 163 -0.86 -7.84 16.08
CA SER A 163 0.50 -8.19 15.70
C SER A 163 1.37 -8.71 16.86
N VAL A 164 0.98 -8.47 18.12
CA VAL A 164 1.62 -9.09 19.29
C VAL A 164 1.42 -10.59 19.27
N VAL A 165 0.22 -11.06 18.90
CA VAL A 165 -0.08 -12.49 18.83
C VAL A 165 0.53 -13.13 17.60
N GLN A 166 0.43 -12.47 16.45
CA GLN A 166 1.03 -12.94 15.20
C GLN A 166 1.41 -11.71 14.33
N PRO A 167 2.70 -11.55 13.96
CA PRO A 167 3.20 -10.33 13.30
C PRO A 167 2.48 -9.91 12.02
N ASP A 168 1.90 -10.86 11.30
CA ASP A 168 1.16 -10.61 10.06
C ASP A 168 -0.26 -10.07 10.28
N MET A 169 -0.73 -10.02 11.53
CA MET A 169 -2.07 -9.55 11.85
C MET A 169 -2.13 -8.03 12.04
N LYS A 170 -3.26 -7.46 11.66
CA LYS A 170 -3.70 -6.12 12.03
C LYS A 170 -4.88 -6.21 12.98
N ASP A 171 -5.16 -5.11 13.68
CA ASP A 171 -6.28 -5.07 14.60
C ASP A 171 -7.60 -5.34 13.87
N GLY A 172 -8.36 -6.29 14.39
CA GLY A 172 -9.58 -6.81 13.76
C GLY A 172 -9.41 -8.08 12.93
N ASP A 173 -8.18 -8.50 12.62
CA ASP A 173 -7.91 -9.81 12.00
C ASP A 173 -8.10 -10.94 13.02
N THR A 174 -8.33 -12.16 12.53
CA THR A 174 -8.50 -13.38 13.36
C THR A 174 -7.63 -14.52 12.87
N LEU A 175 -7.39 -15.51 13.75
CA LEU A 175 -6.71 -16.75 13.39
C LEU A 175 -7.72 -17.88 13.33
N VAL A 176 -7.72 -18.65 12.24
CA VAL A 176 -8.66 -19.76 12.03
C VAL A 176 -7.92 -20.95 11.42
N THR A 177 -8.15 -22.16 11.98
CA THR A 177 -7.74 -23.43 11.38
C THR A 177 -8.96 -24.16 10.85
N GLY A 178 -8.95 -24.54 9.59
CA GLY A 178 -10.05 -25.27 8.96
C GLY A 178 -9.77 -25.51 7.49
N GLU A 179 -10.78 -26.02 6.79
CA GLU A 179 -10.71 -26.11 5.35
C GLU A 179 -10.49 -24.69 4.79
N SER A 180 -9.51 -24.56 3.91
CA SER A 180 -9.28 -23.33 3.20
C SER A 180 -10.53 -23.03 2.39
N GLY A 181 -11.18 -21.90 2.64
CA GLY A 181 -12.30 -21.45 1.80
C GLY A 181 -11.88 -21.22 0.35
N THR A 182 -10.57 -21.11 0.13
CA THR A 182 -9.92 -20.87 -1.14
C THR A 182 -8.88 -21.96 -1.40
N PRO A 183 -9.14 -22.90 -2.33
CA PRO A 183 -8.19 -23.94 -2.71
C PRO A 183 -6.83 -23.40 -3.09
N PRO A 184 -5.74 -24.18 -2.93
CA PRO A 184 -4.43 -23.78 -3.43
C PRO A 184 -4.47 -23.62 -4.96
N ILE A 185 -3.59 -22.78 -5.48
CA ILE A 185 -3.38 -22.65 -6.91
C ILE A 185 -1.94 -23.01 -7.27
N LYS A 186 -1.77 -23.45 -8.50
CA LYS A 186 -0.50 -23.51 -9.22
C LYS A 186 -0.46 -22.33 -10.20
N ALA A 187 0.23 -21.27 -9.83
CA ALA A 187 0.44 -20.14 -10.73
C ALA A 187 1.52 -20.50 -11.76
N LEU A 188 1.24 -20.21 -13.02
CA LEU A 188 2.15 -20.44 -14.12
C LEU A 188 2.56 -19.12 -14.77
N ASP A 189 3.80 -19.03 -15.21
CA ASP A 189 4.25 -17.96 -16.08
C ASP A 189 3.66 -18.13 -17.51
N ARG A 190 3.97 -17.20 -18.41
CA ARG A 190 3.45 -17.21 -19.77
C ARG A 190 3.88 -18.44 -20.58
N ASP A 191 4.99 -19.06 -20.21
CA ASP A 191 5.55 -20.23 -20.91
C ASP A 191 5.11 -21.57 -20.28
N GLY A 192 4.33 -21.50 -19.18
CA GLY A 192 3.81 -22.65 -18.46
C GLY A 192 4.68 -23.15 -17.32
N GLY A 193 5.77 -22.44 -17.02
CA GLY A 193 6.62 -22.71 -15.86
C GLY A 193 5.95 -22.32 -14.56
N GLU A 194 6.13 -23.11 -13.50
CA GLU A 194 5.55 -22.82 -12.20
C GLU A 194 6.23 -21.60 -11.52
N ILE A 195 5.39 -20.73 -10.98
CA ILE A 195 5.78 -19.57 -10.19
C ILE A 195 5.68 -19.95 -8.71
N THR A 196 6.80 -19.87 -7.98
CA THR A 196 6.86 -20.13 -6.54
C THR A 196 7.65 -19.03 -5.83
N THR A 197 7.43 -18.85 -4.53
CA THR A 197 8.21 -17.92 -3.72
C THR A 197 9.68 -18.36 -3.55
N ALA A 198 9.97 -19.65 -3.70
CA ALA A 198 11.35 -20.15 -3.72
C ALA A 198 12.11 -19.66 -4.98
N LYS A 199 11.42 -19.57 -6.12
CA LYS A 199 11.99 -19.08 -7.39
C LYS A 199 11.95 -17.54 -7.49
N TYR A 200 10.85 -16.94 -7.00
CA TYR A 200 10.58 -15.49 -7.06
C TYR A 200 10.08 -14.99 -5.70
N PRO A 201 11.00 -14.66 -4.78
CA PRO A 201 10.66 -14.32 -3.39
C PRO A 201 9.74 -13.11 -3.24
N SER A 202 9.80 -12.15 -4.15
CA SER A 202 8.96 -10.95 -4.09
C SER A 202 7.49 -11.18 -4.47
N LEU A 203 7.15 -12.35 -5.04
CA LEU A 203 5.80 -12.64 -5.54
C LEU A 203 4.85 -13.23 -4.47
N GLY A 204 5.24 -13.31 -3.20
CA GLY A 204 4.40 -13.90 -2.15
C GLY A 204 2.99 -13.32 -2.13
N SER A 205 2.87 -11.99 -1.99
CA SER A 205 1.58 -11.29 -1.99
C SER A 205 0.80 -11.38 -3.31
N VAL A 206 1.50 -11.54 -4.44
CA VAL A 206 0.87 -11.78 -5.74
C VAL A 206 0.24 -13.18 -5.79
N LEU A 207 0.96 -14.20 -5.33
CA LEU A 207 0.47 -15.57 -5.26
C LEU A 207 -0.73 -15.70 -4.31
N ASP A 208 -0.68 -15.01 -3.16
CA ASP A 208 -1.80 -14.94 -2.22
C ASP A 208 -3.03 -14.29 -2.89
N GLY A 209 -2.85 -13.17 -3.58
CA GLY A 209 -3.91 -12.50 -4.32
C GLY A 209 -4.50 -13.34 -5.45
N LEU A 210 -3.65 -14.07 -6.19
CA LEU A 210 -4.11 -15.01 -7.22
C LEU A 210 -4.92 -16.17 -6.60
N ARG A 211 -4.45 -16.72 -5.48
CA ARG A 211 -5.17 -17.77 -4.75
C ARG A 211 -6.53 -17.28 -4.27
N GLU A 212 -6.57 -16.13 -3.64
CA GLU A 212 -7.81 -15.53 -3.13
C GLU A 212 -8.84 -15.35 -4.25
N LYS A 213 -8.40 -14.79 -5.37
CA LYS A 213 -9.29 -14.49 -6.49
C LYS A 213 -9.71 -15.72 -7.28
N PHE A 214 -8.78 -16.63 -7.60
CA PHE A 214 -9.00 -17.72 -8.56
C PHE A 214 -9.08 -19.11 -7.91
N GLY A 215 -8.73 -19.27 -6.64
CA GLY A 215 -8.67 -20.58 -6.01
C GLY A 215 -9.96 -21.39 -6.13
N LYS A 216 -11.12 -20.73 -6.03
CA LYS A 216 -12.44 -21.39 -6.14
C LYS A 216 -12.80 -21.75 -7.58
N THR A 217 -12.25 -21.09 -8.58
CA THR A 217 -12.62 -21.23 -10.00
C THR A 217 -11.54 -21.94 -10.82
N ALA A 218 -10.33 -22.07 -10.31
CA ALA A 218 -9.20 -22.69 -11.00
C ALA A 218 -9.22 -24.23 -10.99
N GLY A 219 -10.30 -24.88 -10.52
CA GLY A 219 -10.45 -26.33 -10.50
C GLY A 219 -9.73 -27.05 -9.35
N GLY A 220 -9.26 -26.32 -8.34
CA GLY A 220 -8.62 -26.89 -7.15
C GLY A 220 -9.60 -27.44 -6.11
N LYS A 221 -9.06 -28.18 -5.15
CA LYS A 221 -9.77 -28.62 -3.92
C LYS A 221 -9.10 -28.00 -2.71
N ALA A 222 -9.91 -27.56 -1.74
CA ALA A 222 -9.40 -26.94 -0.52
C ALA A 222 -8.55 -27.93 0.32
N GLY A 223 -7.48 -27.43 0.89
CA GLY A 223 -6.73 -28.10 1.95
C GLY A 223 -7.21 -27.68 3.33
N VAL A 224 -6.51 -28.12 4.36
CA VAL A 224 -6.71 -27.66 5.74
C VAL A 224 -5.49 -26.83 6.14
N GLU A 225 -5.74 -25.64 6.66
CA GLU A 225 -4.67 -24.72 7.02
C GLU A 225 -5.03 -23.85 8.22
N LEU A 226 -4.00 -23.41 8.95
CA LEU A 226 -4.09 -22.26 9.84
C LEU A 226 -3.83 -20.99 9.01
N ARG A 227 -4.73 -20.01 9.08
CA ARG A 227 -4.58 -18.74 8.37
C ARG A 227 -4.96 -17.54 9.23
N VAL A 228 -4.41 -16.40 8.86
CA VAL A 228 -4.92 -15.10 9.26
C VAL A 228 -6.11 -14.78 8.35
N VAL A 229 -7.28 -14.64 8.94
CA VAL A 229 -8.48 -14.16 8.26
C VAL A 229 -8.57 -12.66 8.47
N ARG A 230 -8.65 -11.91 7.39
CA ARG A 230 -8.62 -10.44 7.46
C ARG A 230 -9.93 -9.88 7.98
N GLY A 231 -9.83 -8.90 8.86
CA GLY A 231 -10.97 -8.10 9.28
C GLY A 231 -11.31 -7.03 8.24
N LYS A 232 -12.53 -6.47 8.34
CA LYS A 232 -13.06 -5.47 7.38
C LYS A 232 -12.11 -4.32 7.07
N ALA A 233 -11.32 -3.85 8.04
CA ALA A 233 -10.35 -2.77 7.82
C ALA A 233 -9.17 -3.22 6.93
N SER A 234 -8.66 -4.44 7.16
CA SER A 234 -7.59 -5.05 6.38
C SER A 234 -8.06 -5.38 4.95
N GLU A 235 -9.27 -5.93 4.80
CA GLU A 235 -9.90 -6.18 3.49
C GLU A 235 -10.08 -4.88 2.69
N LYS A 236 -10.60 -3.84 3.33
CA LYS A 236 -10.75 -2.51 2.69
C LYS A 236 -9.41 -1.90 2.27
N ALA A 237 -8.33 -2.24 2.98
CA ALA A 237 -6.97 -1.85 2.62
C ALA A 237 -6.33 -2.80 1.57
N GLY A 238 -7.08 -3.75 1.00
CA GLY A 238 -6.62 -4.68 -0.03
C GLY A 238 -5.79 -5.86 0.49
N ALA A 239 -5.81 -6.15 1.79
CA ALA A 239 -5.10 -7.29 2.34
C ALA A 239 -5.94 -8.58 2.19
N SER A 240 -5.32 -9.64 1.65
CA SER A 240 -5.92 -10.98 1.55
C SER A 240 -5.59 -11.82 2.79
N ASP A 241 -6.39 -12.86 3.03
CA ASP A 241 -6.08 -13.90 4.01
C ASP A 241 -4.68 -14.48 3.80
N LYS A 242 -4.01 -14.85 4.89
CA LYS A 242 -2.65 -15.37 4.83
C LYS A 242 -2.53 -16.73 5.50
N THR A 243 -2.14 -17.75 4.76
CA THR A 243 -1.79 -19.07 5.30
C THR A 243 -0.51 -18.99 6.13
N LEU A 244 -0.56 -19.48 7.35
CA LEU A 244 0.58 -19.58 8.27
C LEU A 244 1.12 -21.02 8.33
N VAL A 245 0.24 -22.02 8.40
CA VAL A 245 0.61 -23.44 8.44
C VAL A 245 -0.39 -24.23 7.60
N GLU A 246 0.12 -24.96 6.62
CA GLU A 246 -0.66 -25.95 5.87
C GLU A 246 -0.64 -27.29 6.63
N LEU A 247 -1.80 -27.74 7.11
CA LEU A 247 -1.95 -29.02 7.80
C LEU A 247 -2.09 -30.18 6.81
N SER A 248 -2.95 -30.01 5.80
CA SER A 248 -3.08 -30.96 4.70
C SER A 248 -3.18 -30.22 3.36
N LYS A 249 -2.54 -30.79 2.35
CA LYS A 249 -2.55 -30.26 1.00
C LYS A 249 -3.92 -30.42 0.36
N GLY A 250 -4.45 -29.33 -0.22
CA GLY A 250 -5.49 -29.43 -1.21
C GLY A 250 -4.92 -29.86 -2.57
N THR A 251 -5.79 -30.03 -3.54
CA THR A 251 -5.39 -30.19 -4.94
C THR A 251 -5.37 -28.81 -5.58
N PRO A 252 -4.22 -28.32 -6.09
CA PRO A 252 -4.15 -27.00 -6.67
C PRO A 252 -4.90 -26.91 -7.99
N GLY A 253 -5.65 -25.83 -8.15
CA GLY A 253 -6.11 -25.39 -9.49
C GLY A 253 -4.98 -24.66 -10.23
N THR A 254 -5.12 -24.44 -11.52
CA THR A 254 -4.08 -23.81 -12.35
C THR A 254 -4.50 -22.42 -12.82
N VAL A 255 -3.61 -21.41 -12.62
CA VAL A 255 -3.81 -20.03 -13.10
C VAL A 255 -2.59 -19.61 -13.90
N LYS A 256 -2.78 -19.29 -15.18
CA LYS A 256 -1.72 -18.77 -16.04
C LYS A 256 -1.64 -17.26 -15.94
N THR A 257 -0.43 -16.74 -15.72
CA THR A 257 -0.13 -15.31 -15.71
C THR A 257 0.54 -14.85 -16.99
N THR A 258 0.68 -13.53 -17.16
CA THR A 258 1.40 -12.89 -18.27
C THR A 258 2.90 -12.71 -17.99
N LEU A 259 3.39 -13.12 -16.80
CA LEU A 259 4.78 -12.94 -16.41
C LEU A 259 5.74 -13.70 -17.35
N SER A 260 6.77 -13.01 -17.82
CA SER A 260 7.87 -13.62 -18.54
C SER A 260 8.89 -14.18 -17.54
N PRO A 261 9.24 -15.48 -17.58
CA PRO A 261 10.17 -16.05 -16.62
C PRO A 261 11.54 -15.36 -16.65
N THR A 262 12.02 -14.97 -17.83
CA THR A 262 13.31 -14.29 -18.00
C THR A 262 13.27 -12.87 -17.40
N LEU A 263 12.23 -12.09 -17.71
CA LEU A 263 12.10 -10.72 -17.21
C LEU A 263 11.78 -10.71 -15.71
N GLN A 264 10.99 -11.67 -15.23
CA GLN A 264 10.71 -11.81 -13.80
C GLN A 264 11.98 -12.13 -13.00
N ALA A 265 12.80 -13.08 -13.47
CA ALA A 265 14.07 -13.40 -12.82
C ALA A 265 15.02 -12.19 -12.80
N ALA A 266 15.04 -11.42 -13.88
CA ALA A 266 15.82 -10.19 -13.94
C ALA A 266 15.28 -9.14 -12.97
N ALA A 267 13.97 -8.96 -12.88
CA ALA A 267 13.34 -8.02 -11.94
C ALA A 267 13.68 -8.35 -10.48
N GLU A 268 13.56 -9.63 -10.09
CA GLU A 268 13.96 -10.10 -8.76
C GLU A 268 15.43 -9.73 -8.45
N LYS A 269 16.34 -10.00 -9.40
CA LYS A 269 17.75 -9.66 -9.25
C LYS A 269 17.98 -8.16 -9.15
N GLN A 270 17.30 -7.37 -9.97
CA GLN A 270 17.52 -5.92 -10.01
C GLN A 270 17.05 -5.22 -8.73
N VAL A 271 15.90 -5.60 -8.16
CA VAL A 271 15.42 -4.95 -6.94
C VAL A 271 16.32 -5.21 -5.73
N THR A 272 17.11 -6.29 -5.71
CA THR A 272 18.06 -6.55 -4.61
C THR A 272 19.26 -5.59 -4.60
N THR A 273 19.49 -4.86 -5.70
CA THR A 273 20.58 -3.86 -5.77
C THR A 273 20.31 -2.62 -4.92
N GLN A 274 19.06 -2.40 -4.53
CA GLN A 274 18.62 -1.26 -3.74
C GLN A 274 17.66 -1.70 -2.63
N LYS A 275 17.80 -1.13 -1.44
CA LYS A 275 16.81 -1.30 -0.37
C LYS A 275 15.52 -0.58 -0.75
N ASN A 276 14.38 -1.18 -0.38
CA ASN A 276 13.04 -0.60 -0.62
C ASN A 276 12.76 -0.26 -2.10
N ALA A 277 13.31 -1.06 -3.02
CA ALA A 277 13.06 -0.95 -4.44
C ALA A 277 11.82 -1.73 -4.86
N SER A 278 11.10 -1.19 -5.83
CA SER A 278 9.97 -1.85 -6.48
C SER A 278 9.97 -1.52 -7.97
N VAL A 279 9.66 -2.49 -8.81
CA VAL A 279 9.65 -2.32 -10.27
C VAL A 279 8.51 -3.10 -10.91
N VAL A 280 7.96 -2.54 -11.98
CA VAL A 280 7.01 -3.21 -12.89
C VAL A 280 7.48 -3.02 -14.31
N MET A 281 7.31 -4.05 -15.14
CA MET A 281 7.48 -4.00 -16.58
C MET A 281 6.23 -4.54 -17.27
N MET A 282 5.79 -3.89 -18.35
CA MET A 282 4.59 -4.25 -19.08
C MET A 282 4.74 -4.06 -20.58
N ARG A 283 3.78 -4.62 -21.36
CA ARG A 283 3.70 -4.48 -22.81
C ARG A 283 2.68 -3.40 -23.18
N PRO A 284 3.10 -2.30 -23.81
CA PRO A 284 2.23 -1.22 -24.24
C PRO A 284 1.07 -1.63 -25.14
N SER A 285 1.31 -2.49 -26.12
CA SER A 285 0.30 -2.91 -27.12
C SER A 285 -0.85 -3.71 -26.53
N THR A 286 -0.66 -4.38 -25.37
CA THR A 286 -1.65 -5.31 -24.82
C THR A 286 -2.07 -4.98 -23.39
N GLY A 287 -1.22 -4.33 -22.60
CA GLY A 287 -1.39 -4.17 -21.16
C GLY A 287 -0.86 -5.35 -20.33
N GLU A 288 -0.26 -6.38 -20.94
CA GLU A 288 0.32 -7.51 -20.21
C GLU A 288 1.41 -7.07 -19.23
N ILE A 289 1.31 -7.45 -17.95
CA ILE A 289 2.38 -7.27 -16.97
C ILE A 289 3.40 -8.40 -17.19
N LEU A 290 4.62 -8.02 -17.56
CA LEU A 290 5.70 -8.96 -17.91
C LEU A 290 6.59 -9.32 -16.73
N ALA A 291 6.76 -8.40 -15.79
CA ALA A 291 7.53 -8.60 -14.55
C ALA A 291 7.06 -7.64 -13.46
N VAL A 292 7.15 -8.10 -12.21
CA VAL A 292 6.90 -7.30 -11.01
C VAL A 292 7.79 -7.78 -9.88
N ALA A 293 8.51 -6.89 -9.21
CA ALA A 293 9.34 -7.27 -8.08
C ALA A 293 9.41 -6.15 -7.02
N ASN A 294 9.59 -6.58 -5.77
CA ASN A 294 9.79 -5.72 -4.62
C ASN A 294 10.99 -6.27 -3.80
N SER A 295 11.91 -5.42 -3.38
CA SER A 295 13.02 -5.85 -2.52
C SER A 295 12.57 -6.20 -1.10
N SER A 296 11.42 -5.67 -0.67
CA SER A 296 10.73 -6.06 0.57
C SER A 296 9.61 -7.03 0.24
N HIS A 297 9.57 -8.18 0.90
CA HIS A 297 8.65 -9.29 0.56
C HIS A 297 7.28 -9.21 1.29
N GLY A 298 7.01 -8.13 2.02
CA GLY A 298 5.74 -7.94 2.72
C GLY A 298 4.67 -7.30 1.83
N PHE A 299 4.47 -6.00 2.02
CA PHE A 299 3.50 -5.23 1.26
C PHE A 299 3.94 -5.03 -0.20
N ASN A 300 3.04 -5.26 -1.14
CA ASN A 300 3.33 -5.12 -2.57
C ASN A 300 3.30 -3.65 -3.01
N VAL A 301 4.40 -2.93 -2.83
CA VAL A 301 4.54 -1.53 -3.23
C VAL A 301 4.37 -1.37 -4.74
N ALA A 302 4.79 -2.36 -5.54
CA ALA A 302 4.73 -2.30 -7.00
C ALA A 302 3.29 -2.18 -7.53
N PHE A 303 2.30 -2.81 -6.86
CA PHE A 303 0.89 -2.78 -7.26
C PHE A 303 -0.02 -1.96 -6.33
N GLN A 304 0.33 -1.85 -5.04
CA GLN A 304 -0.55 -1.28 -4.02
C GLN A 304 0.06 -0.06 -3.30
N GLY A 305 1.28 0.33 -3.67
CA GLY A 305 1.93 1.52 -3.12
C GLY A 305 1.10 2.77 -3.39
N SER A 306 1.07 3.68 -2.40
CA SER A 306 0.41 4.98 -2.50
C SER A 306 1.43 6.07 -2.17
N LEU A 307 2.29 6.37 -3.14
CA LEU A 307 3.45 7.24 -2.99
C LEU A 307 3.33 8.46 -3.92
N ALA A 308 3.86 9.60 -3.52
CA ALA A 308 4.00 10.73 -4.43
C ALA A 308 4.96 10.34 -5.58
N PRO A 309 4.57 10.50 -6.86
CA PRO A 309 5.41 10.09 -8.00
C PRO A 309 6.50 11.10 -8.35
N GLY A 310 6.48 12.28 -7.74
CA GLY A 310 7.38 13.37 -8.07
C GLY A 310 7.35 13.71 -9.57
N SER A 311 8.46 14.15 -10.09
CA SER A 311 8.58 14.63 -11.47
C SER A 311 8.22 13.62 -12.58
N THR A 312 7.97 12.35 -12.28
CA THR A 312 7.43 11.43 -13.30
C THR A 312 6.00 11.80 -13.70
N MET A 313 5.24 12.49 -12.81
CA MET A 313 3.91 13.03 -13.11
C MET A 313 3.93 14.08 -14.23
N LYS A 314 5.07 14.71 -14.47
CA LYS A 314 5.22 15.71 -15.54
C LYS A 314 4.91 15.17 -16.94
N ILE A 315 4.90 13.86 -17.13
CA ILE A 315 4.40 13.21 -18.36
C ILE A 315 2.91 13.53 -18.55
N VAL A 316 2.09 13.24 -17.52
CA VAL A 316 0.64 13.53 -17.55
C VAL A 316 0.36 15.01 -17.64
N THR A 317 1.13 15.82 -16.90
CA THR A 317 1.02 17.28 -16.94
C THR A 317 1.36 17.82 -18.34
N SER A 318 2.42 17.32 -18.98
CA SER A 318 2.78 17.74 -20.35
C SER A 318 1.71 17.35 -21.37
N THR A 319 1.10 16.15 -21.23
CA THR A 319 -0.02 15.73 -22.09
C THR A 319 -1.14 16.74 -22.03
N MET A 320 -1.58 17.10 -20.83
CA MET A 320 -2.61 18.12 -20.60
C MET A 320 -2.22 19.47 -21.20
N LEU A 321 -0.97 19.92 -21.02
CA LEU A 321 -0.51 21.21 -21.54
C LEU A 321 -0.46 21.23 -23.08
N PHE A 322 -0.02 20.15 -23.72
CA PHE A 322 0.03 20.00 -25.18
C PHE A 322 -1.38 19.92 -25.77
N GLU A 323 -2.27 19.13 -25.19
CA GLU A 323 -3.66 19.02 -25.65
C GLU A 323 -4.45 20.32 -25.51
N LYS A 324 -4.15 21.11 -24.49
CA LYS A 324 -4.70 22.45 -24.33
C LYS A 324 -4.02 23.51 -25.22
N ASN A 325 -2.99 23.13 -26.00
CA ASN A 325 -2.17 24.02 -26.80
C ASN A 325 -1.57 25.20 -26.01
N LEU A 326 -1.25 24.98 -24.73
CA LEU A 326 -0.64 25.98 -23.86
C LEU A 326 0.86 26.12 -24.09
N ILE A 327 1.50 25.10 -24.63
CA ILE A 327 2.93 25.05 -24.93
C ILE A 327 3.20 23.99 -26.01
N THR A 328 4.36 24.07 -26.67
CA THR A 328 4.95 23.05 -27.52
C THR A 328 6.36 22.72 -27.04
N PRO A 329 6.96 21.58 -27.41
CA PRO A 329 8.32 21.21 -26.97
C PRO A 329 9.39 22.28 -27.23
N ASP A 330 9.36 22.89 -28.39
CA ASP A 330 10.38 23.84 -28.83
C ASP A 330 10.07 25.31 -28.47
N ALA A 331 8.88 25.59 -27.91
CA ALA A 331 8.52 26.91 -27.45
C ALA A 331 9.45 27.37 -26.32
N SER A 332 9.87 28.64 -26.39
CA SER A 332 10.68 29.25 -25.33
C SER A 332 9.91 29.23 -24.00
N HIS A 333 10.49 28.60 -23.01
CA HIS A 333 9.90 28.46 -21.68
C HIS A 333 10.98 28.32 -20.62
N PRO A 334 11.49 29.45 -20.10
CA PRO A 334 12.52 29.45 -19.05
C PRO A 334 12.06 28.75 -17.77
N CYS A 335 13.02 28.26 -17.00
CA CYS A 335 12.80 27.73 -15.67
C CYS A 335 13.34 28.71 -14.62
N PRO A 336 12.53 29.52 -13.99
CA PRO A 336 12.99 30.44 -12.95
C PRO A 336 13.40 29.68 -11.70
N LYS A 337 14.40 30.18 -10.96
CA LYS A 337 14.88 29.58 -9.71
C LYS A 337 13.77 29.41 -8.68
N THR A 338 12.89 30.42 -8.57
CA THR A 338 11.75 30.40 -7.64
C THR A 338 10.49 30.86 -8.37
N TYR A 339 9.34 30.34 -7.92
CA TYR A 339 8.02 30.76 -8.39
C TYR A 339 7.05 30.88 -7.21
N LYS A 340 6.32 31.97 -7.11
CA LYS A 340 5.32 32.20 -6.06
C LYS A 340 3.93 31.90 -6.59
N LEU A 341 3.20 31.00 -5.90
CA LEU A 341 1.84 30.63 -6.22
C LEU A 341 1.01 30.49 -4.95
N ALA A 342 -0.09 31.26 -4.86
CA ALA A 342 -1.05 31.19 -3.74
C ALA A 342 -0.38 31.19 -2.34
N GLY A 343 0.58 32.09 -2.14
CA GLY A 343 1.29 32.28 -0.87
C GLY A 343 2.49 31.34 -0.64
N TRP A 344 2.70 30.31 -1.48
CA TRP A 344 3.86 29.43 -1.40
C TRP A 344 4.96 29.88 -2.35
N THR A 345 6.22 29.71 -1.92
CA THR A 345 7.38 29.89 -2.79
C THR A 345 7.93 28.53 -3.17
N PHE A 346 7.81 28.16 -4.43
CA PHE A 346 8.37 26.95 -4.99
C PHE A 346 9.80 27.19 -5.48
N HIS A 347 10.61 26.16 -5.46
CA HIS A 347 11.97 26.15 -5.98
C HIS A 347 12.23 24.84 -6.76
N ASN A 348 13.24 24.87 -7.60
CA ASN A 348 13.69 23.69 -8.30
C ASN A 348 14.63 22.86 -7.42
N ASP A 349 14.82 21.60 -7.81
CA ASP A 349 15.84 20.73 -7.20
C ASP A 349 17.22 21.40 -7.34
N ASP A 350 18.04 21.32 -6.29
CA ASP A 350 19.34 22.00 -6.17
C ASP A 350 19.31 23.52 -6.45
N ASN A 351 18.16 24.16 -6.30
CA ASN A 351 17.96 25.59 -6.64
C ASN A 351 18.39 25.95 -8.07
N SER A 352 18.26 25.00 -8.99
CA SER A 352 18.63 25.17 -10.39
C SER A 352 17.78 26.22 -11.12
N GLU A 353 18.33 26.80 -12.19
CA GLU A 353 17.68 27.81 -13.03
C GLU A 353 18.05 27.58 -14.50
N ILE A 354 17.08 27.77 -15.40
CA ILE A 354 17.29 27.83 -16.84
C ILE A 354 16.78 29.18 -17.33
N LYS A 355 17.69 30.16 -17.53
CA LYS A 355 17.32 31.52 -17.92
C LYS A 355 16.76 31.61 -19.33
N GLN A 356 17.27 30.80 -20.24
CA GLN A 356 16.84 30.70 -21.63
C GLN A 356 16.80 29.24 -22.06
N GLY A 357 15.72 28.81 -22.68
CA GLY A 357 15.55 27.43 -23.15
C GLY A 357 14.14 27.15 -23.60
N SER A 358 13.98 25.99 -24.24
CA SER A 358 12.67 25.49 -24.65
C SER A 358 12.01 24.71 -23.50
N PHE A 359 10.71 24.47 -23.63
CA PHE A 359 9.98 23.58 -22.72
C PHE A 359 10.60 22.18 -22.67
N LYS A 360 11.08 21.66 -23.81
CA LYS A 360 11.80 20.40 -23.93
C LYS A 360 13.05 20.35 -23.03
N LEU A 361 13.84 21.43 -23.02
CA LEU A 361 15.00 21.54 -22.13
C LEU A 361 14.57 21.53 -20.65
N SER A 362 13.53 22.29 -20.30
CA SER A 362 12.98 22.33 -18.92
C SER A 362 12.39 20.99 -18.47
N PHE A 363 11.72 20.25 -19.37
CA PHE A 363 11.24 18.88 -19.12
C PHE A 363 12.43 17.92 -18.90
N GLY A 364 13.45 17.99 -19.78
CA GLY A 364 14.65 17.15 -19.71
C GLY A 364 15.50 17.37 -18.46
N ALA A 365 15.61 18.62 -18.01
CA ALA A 365 16.24 19.00 -16.75
C ALA A 365 15.34 18.76 -15.52
N SER A 366 14.10 18.32 -15.73
CA SER A 366 13.13 18.09 -14.65
C SER A 366 12.78 19.35 -13.83
N CYS A 367 12.85 20.55 -14.44
CA CYS A 367 12.50 21.82 -13.80
C CYS A 367 11.09 21.76 -13.18
N ASN A 368 10.91 22.26 -11.96
CA ASN A 368 9.62 22.32 -11.28
C ASN A 368 8.84 23.58 -11.69
N ASN A 369 9.49 24.73 -11.65
CA ASN A 369 8.83 26.02 -11.81
C ASN A 369 8.31 26.25 -13.23
N ALA A 370 8.90 25.62 -14.25
CA ALA A 370 8.40 25.62 -15.64
C ALA A 370 7.11 24.79 -15.83
N PHE A 371 6.63 24.11 -14.80
CA PHE A 371 5.34 23.42 -14.79
C PHE A 371 4.35 24.13 -13.87
N ILE A 372 4.83 24.60 -12.72
CA ILE A 372 4.01 25.24 -11.70
C ILE A 372 3.46 26.59 -12.21
N ASP A 373 4.19 27.29 -13.07
CA ASP A 373 3.79 28.58 -13.63
C ASP A 373 2.60 28.49 -14.61
N PHE A 374 2.23 27.27 -15.06
CA PHE A 374 0.98 27.05 -15.78
C PHE A 374 -0.25 27.00 -14.86
N ALA A 375 -0.10 26.81 -13.55
CA ALA A 375 -1.24 26.68 -12.64
C ALA A 375 -2.30 27.79 -12.77
N PRO A 376 -1.96 29.10 -12.93
CA PRO A 376 -2.95 30.14 -13.13
C PRO A 376 -3.73 30.06 -14.45
N LYS A 377 -3.28 29.27 -15.42
CA LYS A 377 -3.91 29.08 -16.74
C LYS A 377 -4.79 27.83 -16.79
N LEU A 378 -4.89 27.07 -15.68
CA LEU A 378 -5.56 25.79 -15.58
C LEU A 378 -6.76 25.86 -14.65
N SER A 379 -7.76 25.05 -14.95
CA SER A 379 -8.86 24.78 -14.03
C SER A 379 -8.42 23.74 -12.99
N ASN A 380 -8.98 23.80 -11.79
CA ASN A 380 -8.62 22.89 -10.68
C ASN A 380 -8.75 21.40 -11.02
N SER A 381 -9.63 21.03 -11.95
CA SER A 381 -9.89 19.66 -12.37
C SER A 381 -9.09 19.22 -13.61
N ASP A 382 -8.36 20.10 -14.28
CA ASP A 382 -7.72 19.75 -15.56
C ASP A 382 -6.77 18.57 -15.45
N LEU A 383 -5.87 18.56 -14.45
CA LEU A 383 -4.93 17.46 -14.26
C LEU A 383 -5.64 16.16 -13.89
N THR A 384 -6.67 16.21 -13.05
CA THR A 384 -7.51 15.07 -12.69
C THR A 384 -8.21 14.50 -13.92
N THR A 385 -8.81 15.37 -14.72
CA THR A 385 -9.50 15.01 -15.97
C THR A 385 -8.56 14.32 -16.95
N GLU A 386 -7.36 14.87 -17.14
CA GLU A 386 -6.34 14.28 -18.01
C GLU A 386 -5.91 12.88 -17.53
N ALA A 387 -5.61 12.76 -16.24
CA ALA A 387 -5.20 11.50 -15.63
C ALA A 387 -6.28 10.40 -15.78
N GLN A 388 -7.55 10.75 -15.60
CA GLN A 388 -8.67 9.82 -15.70
C GLN A 388 -9.02 9.48 -17.16
N GLN A 389 -9.15 10.48 -18.01
CA GLN A 389 -9.70 10.30 -19.35
C GLN A 389 -8.71 9.72 -20.36
N VAL A 390 -7.40 10.02 -20.20
CA VAL A 390 -6.36 9.56 -21.14
C VAL A 390 -5.56 8.40 -20.57
N TYR A 391 -5.30 8.40 -19.27
CA TYR A 391 -4.44 7.41 -18.61
C TYR A 391 -5.22 6.39 -17.77
N GLY A 392 -6.54 6.54 -17.59
CA GLY A 392 -7.35 5.65 -16.77
C GLY A 392 -6.96 5.59 -15.29
N LEU A 393 -6.27 6.64 -14.79
CA LEU A 393 -5.77 6.70 -13.41
C LEU A 393 -6.83 7.23 -12.45
N GLY A 394 -6.86 6.73 -11.22
CA GLY A 394 -7.71 7.26 -10.14
C GLY A 394 -9.21 6.95 -10.30
N MET A 395 -9.56 5.97 -11.09
CA MET A 395 -10.94 5.54 -11.34
C MET A 395 -11.41 4.43 -10.39
N ASN A 396 -10.50 3.82 -9.64
CA ASN A 396 -10.73 2.67 -8.73
C ASN A 396 -11.42 1.48 -9.44
N ASN A 397 -11.08 1.23 -10.68
CA ASN A 397 -11.71 0.22 -11.53
C ASN A 397 -10.73 -0.69 -12.28
N TRP A 398 -9.42 -0.64 -11.98
CA TRP A 398 -8.48 -1.56 -12.61
C TRP A 398 -8.67 -2.98 -12.09
N ALA A 399 -8.82 -3.91 -13.00
CA ALA A 399 -9.05 -5.32 -12.74
C ALA A 399 -7.87 -6.17 -13.26
N ILE A 400 -6.69 -6.05 -12.63
CA ILE A 400 -5.44 -6.68 -13.11
C ILE A 400 -5.37 -8.19 -12.86
N GLY A 401 -6.21 -8.74 -11.99
CA GLY A 401 -6.20 -10.14 -11.58
C GLY A 401 -5.76 -10.37 -10.14
N VAL A 402 -5.20 -9.37 -9.50
CA VAL A 402 -4.84 -9.31 -8.06
C VAL A 402 -5.17 -7.92 -7.52
N PRO A 403 -5.16 -7.70 -6.20
CA PRO A 403 -5.38 -6.36 -5.65
C PRO A 403 -4.38 -5.33 -6.18
N THR A 404 -4.88 -4.16 -6.56
CA THR A 404 -4.08 -3.03 -7.05
C THR A 404 -4.67 -1.70 -6.59
N PHE A 405 -3.85 -0.67 -6.65
CA PHE A 405 -4.25 0.73 -6.49
C PHE A 405 -4.04 1.46 -7.82
N ASP A 406 -5.09 2.07 -8.36
CA ASP A 406 -5.10 2.69 -9.71
C ASP A 406 -4.48 4.09 -9.75
N GLY A 407 -3.86 4.52 -8.65
CA GLY A 407 -3.41 5.89 -8.49
C GLY A 407 -4.49 6.81 -7.93
N SER A 408 -4.09 8.04 -7.64
CA SER A 408 -4.99 9.11 -7.21
C SER A 408 -4.45 10.46 -7.68
N VAL A 409 -5.29 11.19 -8.41
CA VAL A 409 -5.01 12.55 -8.87
C VAL A 409 -6.22 13.41 -8.47
N PRO A 410 -6.28 13.88 -7.21
CA PRO A 410 -7.42 14.63 -6.72
C PRO A 410 -7.49 16.04 -7.32
N VAL A 411 -8.70 16.58 -7.41
CA VAL A 411 -8.91 17.99 -7.75
C VAL A 411 -8.31 18.86 -6.65
N GLN A 412 -7.41 19.75 -7.00
CA GLN A 412 -6.73 20.65 -6.07
C GLN A 412 -6.66 22.06 -6.62
N SER A 413 -6.47 23.06 -5.75
CA SER A 413 -6.42 24.47 -6.12
C SER A 413 -5.18 25.15 -5.54
N GLY A 414 -4.86 26.34 -6.06
CA GLY A 414 -3.78 27.18 -5.56
C GLY A 414 -2.42 26.46 -5.52
N ALA A 415 -1.71 26.58 -4.41
CA ALA A 415 -0.38 25.99 -4.24
C ALA A 415 -0.40 24.44 -4.29
N GLN A 416 -1.46 23.80 -3.80
CA GLN A 416 -1.61 22.33 -3.88
C GLN A 416 -1.76 21.85 -5.31
N MET A 417 -2.46 22.61 -6.17
CA MET A 417 -2.51 22.33 -7.60
C MET A 417 -1.12 22.44 -8.23
N GLY A 418 -0.39 23.53 -7.93
CA GLY A 418 0.99 23.69 -8.39
C GLY A 418 1.88 22.50 -8.00
N ALA A 419 1.77 22.02 -6.76
CA ALA A 419 2.47 20.84 -6.29
C ALA A 419 2.03 19.57 -7.06
N SER A 420 0.73 19.43 -7.39
CA SER A 420 0.21 18.29 -8.16
C SER A 420 0.76 18.23 -9.59
N LEU A 421 1.01 19.37 -10.23
CA LEU A 421 1.59 19.44 -11.58
C LEU A 421 3.00 18.81 -11.65
N ILE A 422 3.69 18.73 -10.53
CA ILE A 422 5.02 18.12 -10.40
C ILE A 422 5.01 16.79 -9.62
N GLY A 423 3.82 16.21 -9.39
CA GLY A 423 3.66 14.91 -8.74
C GLY A 423 3.84 14.89 -7.24
N GLN A 424 3.59 16.04 -6.60
CA GLN A 424 3.53 16.20 -5.15
C GLN A 424 2.08 16.50 -4.70
N GLY A 425 1.88 17.18 -3.61
CA GLY A 425 0.54 17.47 -3.11
C GLY A 425 -0.23 16.19 -2.78
N GLY A 426 -1.46 16.09 -3.30
CA GLY A 426 -2.35 14.94 -3.10
C GLY A 426 -2.17 13.78 -4.09
N VAL A 427 -1.27 13.90 -5.09
CA VAL A 427 -1.07 12.86 -6.10
C VAL A 427 -0.39 11.64 -5.49
N ARG A 428 -0.96 10.45 -5.76
CA ARG A 428 -0.42 9.16 -5.27
C ARG A 428 -0.40 8.12 -6.39
N MET A 429 0.73 7.41 -6.51
CA MET A 429 0.99 6.41 -7.54
C MET A 429 1.80 5.23 -6.98
N ASN A 430 1.88 4.16 -7.76
CA ASN A 430 2.80 3.05 -7.59
C ASN A 430 3.56 2.78 -8.91
N PRO A 431 4.56 1.89 -8.92
CA PRO A 431 5.28 1.53 -10.14
C PRO A 431 4.38 1.07 -11.30
N LEU A 432 3.31 0.32 -11.05
CA LEU A 432 2.38 -0.10 -12.09
C LEU A 432 1.70 1.10 -12.77
N ASN A 433 1.26 2.08 -11.98
CA ASN A 433 0.65 3.30 -12.52
C ASN A 433 1.63 4.06 -13.43
N MET A 434 2.88 4.23 -12.99
CA MET A 434 3.87 4.97 -13.77
C MET A 434 4.39 4.17 -14.97
N ALA A 435 4.43 2.84 -14.91
CA ALA A 435 4.69 1.99 -16.07
C ALA A 435 3.55 2.13 -17.10
N SER A 436 2.29 2.16 -16.62
CA SER A 436 1.11 2.38 -17.47
C SER A 436 1.12 3.77 -18.13
N VAL A 437 1.61 4.81 -17.43
CA VAL A 437 1.77 6.15 -18.03
C VAL A 437 2.76 6.11 -19.20
N SER A 438 3.95 5.56 -19.01
CA SER A 438 4.93 5.43 -20.11
C SER A 438 4.45 4.49 -21.22
N SER A 439 3.71 3.44 -20.87
CA SER A 439 3.04 2.52 -21.80
C SER A 439 2.04 3.25 -22.69
N THR A 440 1.20 4.11 -22.10
CA THR A 440 0.20 4.91 -22.82
C THR A 440 0.86 5.89 -23.79
N VAL A 441 1.97 6.50 -23.42
CA VAL A 441 2.75 7.35 -24.35
C VAL A 441 3.32 6.53 -25.50
N SER A 442 3.87 5.35 -25.23
CA SER A 442 4.40 4.47 -26.28
C SER A 442 3.32 4.02 -27.26
N ALA A 443 2.18 3.53 -26.76
CA ALA A 443 1.08 3.01 -27.57
C ALA A 443 0.20 4.11 -28.20
N GLY A 444 0.14 5.31 -27.61
CA GLY A 444 -0.80 6.39 -27.97
C GLY A 444 -2.18 6.25 -27.32
N SER A 445 -2.43 5.15 -26.64
CA SER A 445 -3.69 4.87 -25.95
C SER A 445 -3.46 4.05 -24.69
N PHE A 446 -4.35 4.22 -23.72
CA PHE A 446 -4.34 3.44 -22.48
C PHE A 446 -4.82 2.00 -22.75
N HIS A 447 -4.00 1.04 -22.32
CA HIS A 447 -4.36 -0.35 -22.18
C HIS A 447 -4.24 -0.73 -20.72
N GLN A 448 -5.39 -1.06 -20.08
CA GLN A 448 -5.35 -1.42 -18.65
C GLN A 448 -4.37 -2.55 -18.43
N PRO A 449 -3.44 -2.41 -17.46
CA PRO A 449 -2.54 -3.50 -17.11
C PRO A 449 -3.29 -4.74 -16.62
N TYR A 450 -2.80 -5.94 -16.95
CA TYR A 450 -3.32 -7.18 -16.39
C TYR A 450 -2.21 -8.22 -16.20
N LEU A 451 -2.37 -9.00 -15.13
CA LEU A 451 -1.49 -10.10 -14.75
C LEU A 451 -2.04 -11.45 -15.17
N VAL A 452 -3.37 -11.58 -15.17
CA VAL A 452 -4.11 -12.76 -15.66
C VAL A 452 -5.05 -12.28 -16.73
N SER A 453 -5.13 -13.03 -17.86
CA SER A 453 -6.03 -12.66 -18.96
C SER A 453 -7.44 -12.40 -18.46
N PRO A 454 -8.08 -11.30 -18.87
CA PRO A 454 -9.47 -11.01 -18.50
C PRO A 454 -10.45 -12.11 -18.88
N SER A 455 -10.14 -12.91 -19.90
CA SER A 455 -10.97 -14.04 -20.37
C SER A 455 -11.07 -15.20 -19.37
N VAL A 456 -10.16 -15.28 -18.40
CA VAL A 456 -10.16 -16.38 -17.40
C VAL A 456 -11.38 -16.32 -16.48
N ASP A 457 -11.82 -15.11 -16.14
CA ASP A 457 -12.97 -14.88 -15.25
C ASP A 457 -13.99 -13.89 -15.83
N ASN A 458 -13.91 -13.62 -17.15
CA ASN A 458 -14.79 -12.72 -17.90
C ASN A 458 -14.93 -11.31 -17.26
N ARG A 459 -13.85 -10.83 -16.58
CA ARG A 459 -13.90 -9.52 -15.94
C ARG A 459 -13.81 -8.38 -16.94
N THR A 460 -14.55 -7.32 -16.65
CA THR A 460 -14.45 -6.06 -17.37
C THR A 460 -13.16 -5.35 -16.98
N ILE A 461 -12.39 -4.91 -17.96
CA ILE A 461 -11.21 -4.08 -17.76
C ILE A 461 -11.54 -2.59 -17.94
N ALA A 462 -10.84 -1.74 -17.24
CA ALA A 462 -10.97 -0.29 -17.36
C ALA A 462 -10.59 0.19 -18.75
N LYS A 463 -11.26 1.24 -19.20
CA LYS A 463 -10.98 1.94 -20.45
C LYS A 463 -10.85 3.42 -20.17
N ALA A 464 -9.90 4.07 -20.81
CA ALA A 464 -9.86 5.51 -20.90
C ALA A 464 -11.00 6.00 -21.81
N SER A 465 -11.60 7.15 -21.50
CA SER A 465 -12.73 7.68 -22.27
C SER A 465 -12.29 8.38 -23.56
N ARG A 466 -10.99 8.71 -23.67
CA ARG A 466 -10.37 9.28 -24.87
C ARG A 466 -8.91 8.86 -25.01
N THR A 467 -8.36 8.99 -26.19
CA THR A 467 -6.93 8.81 -26.48
C THR A 467 -6.29 10.19 -26.69
N MET A 468 -4.98 10.28 -26.44
CA MET A 468 -4.24 11.49 -26.83
C MET A 468 -4.18 11.63 -28.35
N SER A 469 -4.06 12.86 -28.85
CA SER A 469 -3.86 13.09 -30.28
C SER A 469 -2.50 12.56 -30.75
N SER A 470 -2.37 12.21 -32.03
CA SER A 470 -1.07 11.82 -32.61
C SER A 470 -0.02 12.92 -32.49
N LYS A 471 -0.43 14.19 -32.55
CA LYS A 471 0.44 15.35 -32.30
C LYS A 471 0.97 15.31 -30.87
N THR A 472 0.08 15.21 -29.88
CA THR A 472 0.45 15.14 -28.45
C THR A 472 1.36 13.96 -28.15
N GLN A 473 1.07 12.78 -28.73
CA GLN A 473 1.94 11.60 -28.58
C GLN A 473 3.34 11.87 -29.14
N SER A 474 3.45 12.51 -30.32
CA SER A 474 4.73 12.87 -30.93
C SER A 474 5.51 13.84 -30.05
N GLU A 475 4.84 14.88 -29.54
CA GLU A 475 5.44 15.89 -28.64
C GLU A 475 5.92 15.27 -27.33
N LEU A 476 5.16 14.33 -26.73
CA LEU A 476 5.59 13.58 -25.54
C LEU A 476 6.80 12.69 -25.83
N LYS A 477 6.78 11.98 -26.96
CA LYS A 477 7.92 11.15 -27.36
C LYS A 477 9.16 12.01 -27.57
N ASP A 478 9.05 13.19 -28.13
CA ASP A 478 10.16 14.13 -28.31
C ASP A 478 10.76 14.56 -26.96
N VAL A 479 9.97 15.06 -26.02
CA VAL A 479 10.50 15.50 -24.71
C VAL A 479 11.03 14.33 -23.87
N MET A 480 10.43 13.14 -23.94
CA MET A 480 10.89 11.97 -23.23
C MET A 480 12.15 11.36 -23.85
N SER A 481 12.28 11.35 -25.18
CA SER A 481 13.52 10.90 -25.86
C SER A 481 14.67 11.87 -25.61
N TYR A 482 14.40 13.18 -25.63
CA TYR A 482 15.37 14.19 -25.21
C TYR A 482 15.86 13.94 -23.77
N THR A 483 14.95 13.64 -22.85
CA THR A 483 15.30 13.34 -21.46
C THR A 483 16.17 12.09 -21.34
N ALA A 484 15.89 11.06 -22.15
CA ALA A 484 16.64 9.82 -22.19
C ALA A 484 18.04 10.00 -22.80
N ALA A 485 18.20 10.92 -23.75
CA ALA A 485 19.47 11.12 -24.45
C ALA A 485 20.37 12.20 -23.80
N TYR A 486 19.77 13.27 -23.31
CA TYR A 486 20.50 14.48 -22.89
C TYR A 486 20.10 15.01 -21.50
N GLY A 487 18.98 14.53 -20.95
CA GLY A 487 18.43 15.01 -19.68
C GLY A 487 18.86 14.16 -18.49
N THR A 488 18.07 14.27 -17.42
CA THR A 488 18.32 13.60 -16.14
C THR A 488 18.29 12.07 -16.21
N ALA A 489 17.77 11.47 -17.28
CA ALA A 489 17.75 10.04 -17.50
C ALA A 489 18.94 9.50 -18.33
N ALA A 490 19.76 10.37 -18.93
CA ALA A 490 20.75 10.01 -19.95
C ALA A 490 21.76 8.93 -19.46
N LYS A 491 22.23 9.04 -18.22
CA LYS A 491 23.18 8.07 -17.64
C LYS A 491 22.55 6.68 -17.54
N ALA A 492 21.30 6.58 -17.04
CA ALA A 492 20.61 5.30 -16.87
C ALA A 492 20.23 4.68 -18.23
N MET A 493 19.81 5.51 -19.20
CA MET A 493 19.36 5.07 -20.53
C MET A 493 20.50 4.82 -21.53
N SER A 494 21.74 5.04 -21.11
CA SER A 494 22.91 4.83 -21.98
C SER A 494 22.97 3.40 -22.55
N GLY A 495 23.18 3.30 -23.87
CA GLY A 495 23.23 2.02 -24.60
C GLY A 495 21.86 1.44 -24.97
N LEU A 496 20.75 2.16 -24.71
CA LEU A 496 19.43 1.85 -25.25
C LEU A 496 19.19 2.63 -26.56
N SER A 497 18.20 2.20 -27.35
CA SER A 497 17.84 2.84 -28.62
C SER A 497 17.43 4.31 -28.42
N SER A 498 17.74 5.16 -29.40
CA SER A 498 17.30 6.57 -29.43
C SER A 498 15.77 6.74 -29.54
N SER A 499 15.04 5.66 -29.88
CA SER A 499 13.57 5.64 -29.87
C SER A 499 12.96 5.46 -28.48
N CYS A 500 13.79 5.20 -27.45
CA CYS A 500 13.33 5.09 -26.08
C CYS A 500 13.07 6.48 -25.48
N GLY A 501 12.07 6.55 -24.59
CA GLY A 501 11.77 7.74 -23.82
C GLY A 501 11.78 7.46 -22.33
N ALA A 502 12.17 8.44 -21.52
CA ALA A 502 12.25 8.30 -20.07
C ALA A 502 11.89 9.57 -19.30
N LYS A 503 11.55 9.42 -18.04
CA LYS A 503 11.42 10.50 -17.06
C LYS A 503 11.88 10.05 -15.68
N THR A 504 12.76 10.86 -15.08
CA THR A 504 13.17 10.71 -13.68
C THR A 504 12.21 11.43 -12.75
N GLY A 505 12.17 11.00 -11.49
CA GLY A 505 11.47 11.69 -10.42
C GLY A 505 12.23 11.62 -9.11
N SER A 506 12.10 12.66 -8.33
CA SER A 506 12.49 12.73 -6.92
C SER A 506 11.26 13.23 -6.17
N ALA A 507 10.74 12.46 -5.24
CA ALA A 507 9.56 12.83 -4.47
C ALA A 507 9.94 13.05 -3.02
N GLU A 508 9.85 14.29 -2.58
CA GLU A 508 10.07 14.68 -1.19
C GLU A 508 9.00 14.03 -0.30
N VAL A 509 9.42 13.53 0.86
CA VAL A 509 8.53 12.93 1.87
C VAL A 509 8.91 13.49 3.23
N ASP A 510 7.93 14.03 3.93
CA ASP A 510 8.13 14.61 5.27
C ASP A 510 8.79 13.59 6.21
N GLY A 511 9.82 14.02 6.91
CA GLY A 511 10.58 13.20 7.85
C GLY A 511 11.58 12.24 7.22
N GLN A 512 11.70 12.13 5.90
CA GLN A 512 12.75 11.37 5.22
C GLN A 512 13.97 12.26 4.93
N LYS A 513 15.17 11.67 5.08
CA LYS A 513 16.43 12.38 4.76
C LYS A 513 16.70 12.48 3.25
N LYS A 514 16.15 11.54 2.47
CA LYS A 514 16.31 11.49 1.02
C LYS A 514 14.94 11.30 0.37
N PRO A 515 14.69 11.88 -0.81
CA PRO A 515 13.45 11.67 -1.53
C PRO A 515 13.29 10.22 -1.99
N ASN A 516 12.07 9.84 -2.36
CA ASN A 516 11.84 8.62 -3.11
C ASN A 516 12.29 8.81 -4.56
N GLY A 517 13.23 7.99 -5.00
CA GLY A 517 13.75 8.03 -6.36
C GLY A 517 12.86 7.25 -7.32
N TRP A 518 12.28 7.92 -8.31
CA TRP A 518 11.41 7.35 -9.33
C TRP A 518 12.03 7.37 -10.72
N PHE A 519 11.69 6.35 -11.50
CA PHE A 519 12.05 6.30 -12.91
C PHE A 519 10.97 5.59 -13.70
N THR A 520 10.58 6.14 -14.86
CA THR A 520 9.69 5.49 -15.80
C THR A 520 10.20 5.67 -17.21
N ALA A 521 10.09 4.63 -18.03
CA ALA A 521 10.59 4.65 -19.41
C ALA A 521 9.85 3.65 -20.29
N TYR A 522 9.94 3.87 -21.59
CA TYR A 522 9.54 2.91 -22.62
C TYR A 522 10.66 2.72 -23.68
N CYS A 523 10.67 1.54 -24.30
CA CYS A 523 11.49 1.21 -25.48
C CYS A 523 10.69 0.28 -26.39
N GLY A 524 10.26 0.76 -27.56
CA GLY A 524 9.41 -0.02 -28.44
C GLY A 524 8.12 -0.46 -27.76
N ASP A 525 7.81 -1.77 -27.79
CA ASP A 525 6.65 -2.37 -27.14
C ASP A 525 6.93 -2.87 -25.71
N LEU A 526 7.77 -2.12 -24.98
CA LEU A 526 8.11 -2.36 -23.58
C LEU A 526 8.03 -1.05 -22.80
N ALA A 527 7.42 -1.08 -21.63
CA ALA A 527 7.40 0.03 -20.68
C ALA A 527 7.68 -0.49 -19.27
N ALA A 528 8.44 0.27 -18.50
CA ALA A 528 8.76 -0.10 -17.12
C ALA A 528 8.83 1.14 -16.23
N ALA A 529 8.51 0.96 -14.96
CA ALA A 529 8.73 1.99 -13.94
C ALA A 529 9.16 1.36 -12.62
N GLY A 530 9.94 2.11 -11.86
CA GLY A 530 10.40 1.71 -10.54
C GLY A 530 10.47 2.87 -9.58
N VAL A 531 10.48 2.53 -8.29
CA VAL A 531 10.71 3.44 -7.18
C VAL A 531 11.71 2.83 -6.20
N VAL A 532 12.60 3.65 -5.66
CA VAL A 532 13.46 3.32 -4.51
C VAL A 532 13.10 4.30 -3.40
N GLN A 533 12.40 3.82 -2.38
CA GLN A 533 11.97 4.67 -1.26
C GLN A 533 13.18 5.10 -0.44
N ALA A 534 13.24 6.40 -0.11
CA ALA A 534 14.37 7.04 0.55
C ALA A 534 15.73 6.82 -0.18
N GLY A 535 15.68 6.58 -1.51
CA GLY A 535 16.86 6.27 -2.31
C GLY A 535 17.65 7.51 -2.75
N GLY A 536 16.99 8.65 -2.89
CA GLY A 536 17.55 9.85 -3.50
C GLY A 536 17.06 10.05 -4.94
N HIS A 537 17.92 10.55 -5.84
CA HIS A 537 17.54 10.84 -7.21
C HIS A 537 17.21 9.57 -8.02
N GLY A 538 16.07 9.62 -8.74
CA GLY A 538 15.58 8.48 -9.49
C GLY A 538 16.50 8.01 -10.61
N GLY A 539 17.22 8.92 -11.26
CA GLY A 539 18.19 8.58 -12.30
C GLY A 539 19.35 7.70 -11.82
N ASP A 540 19.74 7.81 -10.55
CA ASP A 540 20.84 7.04 -9.96
C ASP A 540 20.38 5.77 -9.23
N THR A 541 19.12 5.66 -8.88
CA THR A 541 18.56 4.57 -8.05
C THR A 541 17.60 3.67 -8.83
N ALA A 542 16.40 4.16 -9.14
CA ALA A 542 15.39 3.41 -9.90
C ALA A 542 15.76 3.27 -11.39
N GLY A 543 16.48 4.26 -11.94
CA GLY A 543 16.89 4.28 -13.35
C GLY A 543 17.68 3.05 -13.79
N PRO A 544 18.77 2.66 -13.12
CA PRO A 544 19.52 1.45 -13.44
C PRO A 544 18.68 0.17 -13.44
N ILE A 545 17.73 0.05 -12.50
CA ILE A 545 16.82 -1.11 -12.40
C ILE A 545 15.91 -1.17 -13.64
N VAL A 546 15.26 -0.07 -13.98
CA VAL A 546 14.32 0.03 -15.11
C VAL A 546 15.07 -0.16 -16.44
N ALA A 547 16.22 0.49 -16.61
CA ALA A 547 17.02 0.41 -17.84
C ALA A 547 17.56 -1.02 -18.08
N ALA A 548 17.98 -1.72 -17.03
CA ALA A 548 18.44 -3.11 -17.15
C ALA A 548 17.32 -4.03 -17.65
N LEU A 549 16.08 -3.85 -17.18
CA LEU A 549 14.93 -4.62 -17.65
C LEU A 549 14.57 -4.30 -19.10
N LEU A 550 14.55 -3.01 -19.47
CA LEU A 550 14.28 -2.60 -20.85
C LEU A 550 15.35 -3.10 -21.81
N LYS A 551 16.62 -3.06 -21.42
CA LYS A 551 17.74 -3.58 -22.23
C LYS A 551 17.62 -5.09 -22.44
N LEU A 552 17.32 -5.85 -21.39
CA LEU A 552 17.10 -7.29 -21.51
C LEU A 552 15.87 -7.59 -22.38
N GLY A 553 14.74 -6.92 -22.13
CA GLY A 553 13.52 -7.13 -22.89
C GLY A 553 13.65 -6.81 -24.37
N ALA A 554 14.44 -5.81 -24.74
CA ALA A 554 14.73 -5.46 -26.12
C ALA A 554 15.64 -6.49 -26.84
N SER A 555 16.30 -7.38 -26.12
CA SER A 555 17.14 -8.47 -26.66
C SER A 555 16.39 -9.80 -26.80
N LEU A 556 15.15 -9.90 -26.29
CA LEU A 556 14.28 -11.07 -26.37
C LEU A 556 13.32 -10.99 -27.58
#